data_3b7d51b8c2a8cb43bc38587e11276227
#
_entry.id   3b7d51b8c2a8cb43bc38587e11276227
#
_cell.length_a   1.000
_cell.length_b   1.000
_cell.length_c   1.000
_cell.angle_alpha   90.00
_cell.angle_beta   90.00
_cell.angle_gamma   90.00
#
_symmetry.space_group_name_H-M   'P 1'
#
loop_
_entity.id
_entity.type
_entity.pdbx_description
1 polymer ?
#
loop_
_entity_poly.entity_id
_entity_poly.type
_entity_poly.pdbx_seq_one_letter_code
_entity_poly.pdbx_strand_id
1 'polypeptide(L)'
;NNDEEYLKINDTLEDILEKYEILANQKKITVNNYISDENIYIGKTALKIILSNLISNAIKYTDVNGVINIGIANDWLYIENTYGNNKIKDMDKIFDVKFDLNKENSNGLGLYIVSNILNNYNIEYKALQDEEFFIFKIKM
;
A
#
# COMPACT_ATOMS: atom_id res chain seq x y z
N ASN A 1 20.69 9.39 -1.22
CA ASN A 1 20.72 8.06 -1.77
C ASN A 1 21.07 8.10 -3.26
N ASN A 2 22.03 7.30 -3.66
CA ASN A 2 22.66 7.43 -4.98
C ASN A 2 21.88 6.76 -6.11
N ASP A 3 20.80 6.03 -5.81
CA ASP A 3 20.05 5.30 -6.81
C ASP A 3 18.67 5.90 -7.11
N GLU A 4 18.46 7.15 -6.70
CA GLU A 4 17.21 7.85 -6.98
C GLU A 4 17.12 8.20 -8.46
N GLU A 5 15.96 7.96 -9.03
CA GLU A 5 15.67 8.27 -10.43
C GLU A 5 14.16 8.42 -10.63
N TYR A 6 13.76 8.95 -11.77
CA TYR A 6 12.35 8.97 -12.14
C TYR A 6 11.96 7.58 -12.65
N LEU A 7 11.06 6.93 -11.92
CA LEU A 7 10.61 5.59 -12.24
C LEU A 7 9.15 5.61 -12.63
N LYS A 8 8.80 4.87 -13.68
CA LYS A 8 7.39 4.63 -13.98
C LYS A 8 6.82 3.73 -12.91
N ILE A 9 5.79 4.21 -12.23
CA ILE A 9 5.19 3.47 -11.12
C ILE A 9 4.70 2.11 -11.57
N ASN A 10 4.04 2.03 -12.74
CA ASN A 10 3.49 0.77 -13.23
C ASN A 10 4.54 -0.28 -13.58
N ASP A 11 5.77 0.11 -13.92
CA ASP A 11 6.80 -0.89 -14.18
C ASP A 11 7.06 -1.77 -12.95
N THR A 12 7.00 -1.17 -11.76
CA THR A 12 7.16 -1.92 -10.51
C THR A 12 5.83 -2.49 -10.03
N LEU A 13 4.77 -1.69 -10.11
CA LEU A 13 3.47 -2.06 -9.57
C LEU A 13 2.87 -3.28 -10.27
N GLU A 14 2.95 -3.34 -11.59
CA GLU A 14 2.38 -4.46 -12.34
C GLU A 14 3.06 -5.78 -12.00
N ASP A 15 4.37 -5.78 -11.80
CA ASP A 15 5.10 -6.97 -11.38
C ASP A 15 4.63 -7.45 -10.00
N ILE A 16 4.41 -6.51 -9.10
CA ILE A 16 3.94 -6.82 -7.75
C ILE A 16 2.50 -7.37 -7.79
N LEU A 17 1.62 -6.74 -8.57
CA LEU A 17 0.24 -7.20 -8.70
C LEU A 17 0.20 -8.61 -9.30
N GLU A 18 1.04 -8.91 -10.27
CA GLU A 18 1.14 -10.25 -10.83
C GLU A 18 1.57 -11.26 -9.77
N LYS A 19 2.56 -10.89 -8.95
CA LYS A 19 3.05 -11.76 -7.89
C LYS A 19 1.96 -12.12 -6.88
N TYR A 20 1.06 -11.19 -6.57
CA TYR A 20 0.00 -11.40 -5.58
C TYR A 20 -1.35 -11.81 -6.17
N GLU A 21 -1.42 -12.03 -7.49
CA GLU A 21 -2.68 -12.32 -8.18
C GLU A 21 -3.39 -13.55 -7.62
N ILE A 22 -2.65 -14.61 -7.33
CA ILE A 22 -3.25 -15.85 -6.80
C ILE A 22 -3.92 -15.58 -5.45
N LEU A 23 -3.24 -14.85 -4.56
CA LEU A 23 -3.79 -14.54 -3.24
C LEU A 23 -5.04 -13.67 -3.34
N ALA A 24 -5.00 -12.67 -4.22
CA ALA A 24 -6.17 -11.82 -4.45
C ALA A 24 -7.35 -12.64 -4.99
N ASN A 25 -7.09 -13.54 -5.94
CA ASN A 25 -8.13 -14.39 -6.52
C ASN A 25 -8.73 -15.36 -5.49
N GLN A 26 -7.94 -15.87 -4.57
CA GLN A 26 -8.44 -16.74 -3.49
C GLN A 26 -9.48 -16.04 -2.64
N LYS A 27 -9.33 -14.73 -2.43
CA LYS A 27 -10.30 -13.91 -1.69
C LYS A 27 -11.32 -13.25 -2.60
N LYS A 28 -11.28 -13.51 -3.91
CA LYS A 28 -12.16 -12.89 -4.91
C LYS A 28 -12.12 -11.38 -4.85
N ILE A 29 -10.93 -10.82 -4.62
CA ILE A 29 -10.72 -9.37 -4.57
C ILE A 29 -10.65 -8.82 -5.99
N THR A 30 -11.37 -7.73 -6.23
CA THR A 30 -11.26 -6.97 -7.47
C THR A 30 -10.17 -5.93 -7.28
N VAL A 31 -9.14 -5.96 -8.12
CA VAL A 31 -8.06 -4.98 -8.10
C VAL A 31 -8.18 -4.06 -9.29
N ASN A 32 -8.34 -2.76 -9.02
CA ASN A 32 -8.46 -1.73 -10.06
C ASN A 32 -7.20 -0.87 -10.04
N ASN A 33 -6.39 -0.98 -11.06
CA ASN A 33 -5.19 -0.16 -11.21
C ASN A 33 -5.45 0.94 -12.23
N TYR A 34 -5.57 2.18 -11.74
CA TYR A 34 -5.80 3.37 -12.56
C TYR A 34 -4.50 4.12 -12.88
N ILE A 35 -3.35 3.57 -12.50
CA ILE A 35 -2.06 4.17 -12.84
C ILE A 35 -1.79 3.96 -14.33
N SER A 36 -1.31 4.99 -14.99
CA SER A 36 -0.96 4.93 -16.41
C SER A 36 0.57 5.04 -16.56
N ASP A 37 1.07 6.21 -16.98
CA ASP A 37 2.50 6.41 -17.23
C ASP A 37 3.15 7.36 -16.23
N GLU A 38 2.50 7.58 -15.10
CA GLU A 38 3.01 8.48 -14.07
C GLU A 38 4.33 7.99 -13.48
N ASN A 39 5.18 8.95 -13.13
CA ASN A 39 6.51 8.69 -12.57
C ASN A 39 6.60 9.17 -11.13
N ILE A 40 7.52 8.55 -10.38
CA ILE A 40 7.91 9.00 -9.05
C ILE A 40 9.43 9.06 -8.98
N TYR A 41 9.98 10.04 -8.25
CA TYR A 41 11.43 10.18 -8.07
C TYR A 41 11.86 9.52 -6.77
N ILE A 42 12.50 8.35 -6.88
CA ILE A 42 12.84 7.53 -5.71
C ILE A 42 13.81 6.44 -6.15
N GLY A 43 14.44 5.77 -5.21
CA GLY A 43 15.25 4.59 -5.51
C GLY A 43 14.39 3.40 -5.89
N LYS A 44 14.86 2.61 -6.84
CA LYS A 44 14.11 1.45 -7.36
C LYS A 44 13.79 0.42 -6.28
N THR A 45 14.78 0.11 -5.44
CA THR A 45 14.59 -0.86 -4.35
C THR A 45 13.58 -0.34 -3.33
N ALA A 46 13.67 0.95 -3.00
CA ALA A 46 12.73 1.58 -2.07
C ALA A 46 11.29 1.50 -2.60
N LEU A 47 11.08 1.84 -3.88
CA LEU A 47 9.74 1.77 -4.47
C LEU A 47 9.19 0.35 -4.42
N LYS A 48 10.02 -0.63 -4.74
CA LYS A 48 9.61 -2.04 -4.70
C LYS A 48 9.18 -2.45 -3.29
N ILE A 49 9.95 -2.08 -2.28
CA ILE A 49 9.63 -2.42 -0.89
C ILE A 49 8.32 -1.74 -0.46
N ILE A 50 8.18 -0.46 -0.76
CA ILE A 50 6.97 0.30 -0.41
C ILE A 50 5.73 -0.34 -1.04
N LEU A 51 5.74 -0.54 -2.35
CA LEU A 51 4.57 -1.05 -3.06
C LEU A 51 4.28 -2.51 -2.66
N SER A 52 5.30 -3.34 -2.49
CA SER A 52 5.10 -4.72 -2.03
C SER A 52 4.41 -4.77 -0.67
N ASN A 53 4.84 -3.94 0.26
CA ASN A 53 4.23 -3.91 1.59
C ASN A 53 2.81 -3.38 1.55
N LEU A 54 2.56 -2.31 0.78
CA LEU A 54 1.21 -1.75 0.69
C LEU A 54 0.23 -2.71 0.01
N ILE A 55 0.65 -3.37 -1.05
CA ILE A 55 -0.21 -4.32 -1.77
C ILE A 55 -0.45 -5.57 -0.92
N SER A 56 0.58 -6.14 -0.31
CA SER A 56 0.41 -7.33 0.52
C SER A 56 -0.50 -7.04 1.72
N ASN A 57 -0.35 -5.87 2.34
CA ASN A 57 -1.24 -5.45 3.43
C ASN A 57 -2.67 -5.27 2.95
N ALA A 58 -2.87 -4.64 1.79
CA ALA A 58 -4.20 -4.44 1.24
C ALA A 58 -4.90 -5.79 1.01
N ILE A 59 -4.19 -6.75 0.41
CA ILE A 59 -4.77 -8.08 0.16
C ILE A 59 -5.08 -8.79 1.48
N LYS A 60 -4.20 -8.67 2.46
CA LYS A 60 -4.35 -9.33 3.75
C LYS A 60 -5.59 -8.82 4.51
N TYR A 61 -5.82 -7.51 4.48
CA TYR A 61 -6.89 -6.89 5.28
C TYR A 61 -8.16 -6.60 4.51
N THR A 62 -8.16 -6.74 3.19
CA THR A 62 -9.38 -6.65 2.40
C THR A 62 -10.28 -7.83 2.73
N ASP A 63 -11.57 -7.59 2.80
CA ASP A 63 -12.57 -8.65 3.00
C ASP A 63 -12.73 -9.52 1.75
N VAL A 64 -13.34 -10.69 1.92
CA VAL A 64 -13.68 -11.56 0.79
C VAL A 64 -14.67 -10.83 -0.12
N ASN A 65 -14.46 -10.91 -1.43
CA ASN A 65 -15.20 -10.17 -2.45
C ASN A 65 -14.97 -8.65 -2.37
N GLY A 66 -13.93 -8.22 -1.69
CA GLY A 66 -13.64 -6.79 -1.55
C GLY A 66 -12.97 -6.17 -2.76
N VAL A 67 -12.55 -4.92 -2.58
CA VAL A 67 -12.00 -4.11 -3.67
C VAL A 67 -10.72 -3.42 -3.21
N ILE A 68 -9.72 -3.40 -4.09
CA ILE A 68 -8.52 -2.60 -3.94
C ILE A 68 -8.44 -1.64 -5.12
N ASN A 69 -8.34 -0.35 -4.85
CA ASN A 69 -8.17 0.67 -5.88
C ASN A 69 -6.82 1.33 -5.73
N ILE A 70 -6.12 1.53 -6.84
CA ILE A 70 -4.81 2.16 -6.90
C ILE A 70 -4.86 3.25 -7.94
N GLY A 71 -4.46 4.47 -7.58
CA GLY A 71 -4.51 5.58 -8.52
C GLY A 71 -3.79 6.81 -8.00
N ILE A 72 -3.91 7.90 -8.75
CA ILE A 72 -3.38 9.20 -8.37
C ILE A 72 -4.52 10.21 -8.45
N ALA A 73 -4.72 10.96 -7.38
CA ALA A 73 -5.72 12.03 -7.32
C ALA A 73 -5.16 13.18 -6.50
N ASN A 74 -5.25 14.40 -7.02
CA ASN A 74 -4.82 15.64 -6.34
C ASN A 74 -3.36 15.58 -5.88
N ASP A 75 -2.49 15.01 -6.72
CA ASP A 75 -1.05 14.83 -6.44
C ASP A 75 -0.75 13.84 -5.32
N TRP A 76 -1.67 12.94 -5.04
CA TRP A 76 -1.46 11.84 -4.11
C TRP A 76 -1.59 10.51 -4.83
N LEU A 77 -0.59 9.67 -4.70
CA LEU A 77 -0.70 8.26 -5.03
C LEU A 77 -1.46 7.59 -3.90
N TYR A 78 -2.55 6.90 -4.20
CA TYR A 78 -3.34 6.23 -3.16
C TYR A 78 -3.45 4.75 -3.45
N ILE A 79 -3.50 3.97 -2.38
CA ILE A 79 -3.87 2.56 -2.40
C ILE A 79 -4.94 2.42 -1.32
N GLU A 80 -6.13 2.03 -1.73
CA GLU A 80 -7.24 1.88 -0.80
C GLU A 80 -7.83 0.49 -0.89
N ASN A 81 -8.32 -0.02 0.22
CA ASN A 81 -8.98 -1.31 0.26
C ASN A 81 -10.21 -1.29 1.15
N THR A 82 -11.23 -2.02 0.74
CA THR A 82 -12.36 -2.29 1.64
C THR A 82 -11.86 -3.18 2.78
N TYR A 83 -12.41 -3.02 3.95
CA TYR A 83 -11.93 -3.78 5.12
C TYR A 83 -13.01 -4.65 5.76
N GLY A 84 -14.28 -4.49 5.35
CA GLY A 84 -15.37 -5.30 5.92
C GLY A 84 -15.44 -5.17 7.44
N ASN A 85 -15.17 -6.28 8.12
CA ASN A 85 -15.17 -6.32 9.59
C ASN A 85 -13.80 -6.02 10.21
N ASN A 86 -12.81 -5.67 9.38
CA ASN A 86 -11.43 -5.47 9.84
C ASN A 86 -11.12 -3.99 10.13
N LYS A 87 -12.13 -3.23 10.59
CA LYS A 87 -11.91 -1.82 10.91
C LYS A 87 -10.81 -1.65 11.94
N ILE A 88 -9.87 -0.76 11.64
CA ILE A 88 -8.78 -0.45 12.55
C ILE A 88 -9.32 0.50 13.63
N LYS A 89 -9.22 0.07 14.88
CA LYS A 89 -9.74 0.85 16.02
C LYS A 89 -8.80 1.96 16.46
N ASP A 90 -7.51 1.75 16.29
CA ASP A 90 -6.49 2.69 16.76
C ASP A 90 -5.57 3.08 15.62
N MET A 91 -6.05 4.01 14.81
CA MET A 91 -5.29 4.50 13.65
C MET A 91 -3.96 5.14 14.04
N ASP A 92 -3.83 5.63 15.28
CA ASP A 92 -2.59 6.26 15.74
C ASP A 92 -1.44 5.27 15.85
N LYS A 93 -1.74 3.99 15.92
CA LYS A 93 -0.73 2.94 16.15
C LYS A 93 -0.34 2.15 14.91
N ILE A 94 -0.92 2.45 13.75
CA ILE A 94 -0.69 1.62 12.55
C ILE A 94 0.75 1.60 12.07
N PHE A 95 1.55 2.62 12.44
CA PHE A 95 2.96 2.69 12.07
C PHE A 95 3.90 2.15 13.16
N ASP A 96 3.35 1.68 14.26
CA ASP A 96 4.17 1.08 15.31
C ASP A 96 4.74 -0.25 14.85
N VAL A 97 5.95 -0.56 15.27
CA VAL A 97 6.65 -1.78 14.86
C VAL A 97 5.88 -3.05 15.25
N LYS A 98 5.08 -2.98 16.30
CA LYS A 98 4.31 -4.14 16.81
C LYS A 98 2.85 -4.11 16.42
N PHE A 99 2.43 -3.12 15.61
CA PHE A 99 1.04 -3.07 15.21
C PHE A 99 0.69 -4.25 14.33
N ASP A 100 -0.40 -4.92 14.65
CA ASP A 100 -0.86 -6.08 13.92
C ASP A 100 -2.34 -6.29 14.19
N LEU A 101 -3.17 -6.07 13.16
CA LEU A 101 -4.60 -6.30 13.25
C LEU A 101 -4.92 -7.79 13.40
N ASN A 102 -4.09 -8.65 12.80
CA ASN A 102 -4.22 -10.10 12.87
C ASN A 102 -2.92 -10.68 13.41
N LYS A 103 -2.81 -10.80 14.72
CA LYS A 103 -1.58 -11.21 15.41
C LYS A 103 -1.05 -12.58 15.00
N GLU A 104 -1.90 -13.43 14.44
CA GLU A 104 -1.47 -14.77 14.07
C GLU A 104 -0.72 -14.82 12.75
N ASN A 105 -0.97 -13.87 11.86
CA ASN A 105 -0.50 -13.93 10.47
C ASN A 105 0.37 -12.76 10.05
N SER A 106 0.60 -11.80 10.92
CA SER A 106 1.36 -10.62 10.56
C SER A 106 2.55 -10.44 11.49
N ASN A 107 3.64 -9.97 10.94
CA ASN A 107 4.77 -9.54 11.76
C ASN A 107 4.66 -8.07 12.18
N GLY A 108 3.62 -7.37 11.75
CA GLY A 108 3.38 -5.99 12.15
C GLY A 108 4.39 -4.98 11.61
N LEU A 109 5.20 -5.36 10.63
CA LEU A 109 6.29 -4.51 10.16
C LEU A 109 6.00 -3.75 8.88
N GLY A 110 4.97 -4.15 8.12
CA GLY A 110 4.76 -3.61 6.78
C GLY A 110 4.65 -2.09 6.72
N LEU A 111 3.74 -1.50 7.50
CA LEU A 111 3.56 -0.05 7.49
C LEU A 111 4.69 0.67 8.22
N TYR A 112 5.27 0.05 9.24
CA TYR A 112 6.46 0.60 9.90
C TYR A 112 7.61 0.77 8.91
N ILE A 113 7.86 -0.25 8.10
CA ILE A 113 8.91 -0.20 7.07
C ILE A 113 8.61 0.88 6.04
N VAL A 114 7.36 0.95 5.56
CA VAL A 114 6.95 1.96 4.58
C VAL A 114 7.17 3.36 5.14
N SER A 115 6.73 3.62 6.37
CA SER A 115 6.90 4.94 6.98
C SER A 115 8.37 5.32 7.13
N ASN A 116 9.22 4.38 7.53
CA ASN A 116 10.65 4.65 7.66
C ASN A 116 11.29 5.03 6.33
N ILE A 117 10.95 4.29 5.27
CA ILE A 117 11.50 4.60 3.95
C ILE A 117 11.03 5.97 3.48
N LEU A 118 9.73 6.24 3.57
CA LEU A 118 9.20 7.52 3.12
C LEU A 118 9.76 8.69 3.93
N ASN A 119 9.94 8.52 5.24
CA ASN A 119 10.58 9.54 6.08
C ASN A 119 12.02 9.81 5.64
N ASN A 120 12.77 8.78 5.28
CA ASN A 120 14.15 8.94 4.81
C ASN A 120 14.24 9.71 3.49
N TYR A 121 13.23 9.61 2.65
CA TYR A 121 13.16 10.36 1.40
C TYR A 121 12.48 11.72 1.56
N ASN A 122 12.03 12.07 2.77
CA ASN A 122 11.25 13.28 3.03
C ASN A 122 9.98 13.35 2.18
N ILE A 123 9.36 12.22 1.95
CA ILE A 123 8.10 12.13 1.20
C ILE A 123 6.95 12.10 2.20
N GLU A 124 6.00 12.99 2.02
CA GLU A 124 4.81 13.06 2.86
C GLU A 124 3.87 11.90 2.56
N TYR A 125 3.24 11.37 3.58
CA TYR A 125 2.26 10.28 3.45
C TYR A 125 1.20 10.41 4.53
N LYS A 126 0.07 9.77 4.31
CA LYS A 126 -1.03 9.72 5.29
C LYS A 126 -1.75 8.38 5.18
N ALA A 127 -2.36 7.98 6.30
CA ALA A 127 -3.30 6.87 6.32
C ALA A 127 -4.62 7.37 6.86
N LEU A 128 -5.70 7.01 6.20
CA LEU A 128 -7.07 7.43 6.52
C LEU A 128 -7.98 6.22 6.52
N GLN A 129 -9.07 6.32 7.24
CA GLN A 129 -10.08 5.26 7.24
C GLN A 129 -11.45 5.92 7.28
N ASP A 130 -12.29 5.60 6.30
CA ASP A 130 -13.68 6.00 6.31
C ASP A 130 -14.56 4.79 6.64
N GLU A 131 -15.83 4.84 6.33
CA GLU A 131 -16.76 3.76 6.67
C GLU A 131 -16.57 2.50 5.81
N GLU A 132 -15.86 2.60 4.71
CA GLU A 132 -15.70 1.50 3.76
C GLU A 132 -14.25 1.17 3.46
N PHE A 133 -13.39 2.18 3.33
CA PHE A 133 -12.02 2.00 2.86
C PHE A 133 -11.00 2.39 3.91
N PHE A 134 -9.91 1.61 3.94
CA PHE A 134 -8.64 2.04 4.49
C PHE A 134 -7.82 2.60 3.33
N ILE A 135 -7.27 3.80 3.47
CA ILE A 135 -6.62 4.53 2.39
C ILE A 135 -5.21 4.92 2.82
N PHE A 136 -4.21 4.50 2.05
CA PHE A 136 -2.83 4.96 2.24
C PHE A 136 -2.46 5.88 1.08
N LYS A 137 -1.93 7.06 1.40
CA LYS A 137 -1.59 8.09 0.40
C LYS A 137 -0.14 8.50 0.50
N ILE A 138 0.49 8.65 -0.65
CA ILE A 138 1.86 9.12 -0.78
C ILE A 138 1.85 10.37 -1.65
N LYS A 139 2.45 11.46 -1.15
CA LYS A 139 2.50 12.72 -1.90
C LYS A 139 3.43 12.58 -3.11
N MET A 140 2.92 13.01 -4.25
CA MET A 140 3.66 12.95 -5.52
C MET A 140 4.48 14.22 -5.79
#